data_64ad219450d8ff058f93fa132bedefa9
#
_entry.id   64ad219450d8ff058f93fa132bedefa9
#
_cell.length_a   1.000
_cell.length_b   1.000
_cell.length_c   1.000
_cell.angle_alpha   90.00
_cell.angle_beta   90.00
_cell.angle_gamma   90.00
#
_symmetry.space_group_name_H-M   'P 1'
#
loop_
_entity.id
_entity.type
_entity.pdbx_description
1 polymer ?
#
loop_
_entity_poly.entity_id
_entity_poly.type
_entity_poly.pdbx_seq_one_letter_code
_entity_poly.pdbx_strand_id
1 'polypeptide(L)'
;LYEKFKKDNPDAGSNPFSRWRQKQVIKKEYAAAKAGNSTAKTTAAKGAEKAAQGAKTITERVTEFCTTHSKAILLVLVAGLLFMVISSMFSSCAALFQGGTQVILGTSFTAEDEDIIGADNDYKALEAALRNQINNIERTHSGYDEYRYDLDEINHNPYELAAYLTVKFEDYTREEVQSTLRWLFDQQYELILTEEVEIRTRTETRTGTSTSTDPETGETTTEEYEYEVEVEYEYYILNVKLVNKGLNRVIGSSGLTEDEMERYRILLQTSGNRPDIFGDDIYAVTGEY
;
A
#
# COMPACT_ATOMS: atom_id res chain seq x y z
N LEU A 1 11.92 4.33 -28.23
CA LEU A 1 12.58 5.19 -27.22
C LEU A 1 12.74 4.46 -25.90
N TYR A 2 11.72 3.86 -25.36
CA TYR A 2 11.77 3.10 -24.09
C TYR A 2 12.73 1.91 -24.13
N GLU A 3 12.71 1.13 -25.18
CA GLU A 3 13.63 -0.02 -25.36
C GLU A 3 15.10 0.42 -25.52
N LYS A 4 15.35 1.56 -26.15
CA LYS A 4 16.69 2.12 -26.26
C LYS A 4 17.19 2.63 -24.90
N PHE A 5 16.35 3.30 -24.13
CA PHE A 5 16.67 3.80 -22.80
C PHE A 5 16.99 2.65 -21.82
N LYS A 6 16.22 1.55 -21.88
CA LYS A 6 16.44 0.35 -21.05
C LYS A 6 17.77 -0.33 -21.37
N LYS A 7 18.22 -0.29 -22.63
CA LYS A 7 19.50 -0.83 -23.06
C LYS A 7 20.69 0.01 -22.59
N ASP A 8 20.50 1.33 -22.53
CA ASP A 8 21.54 2.28 -22.13
C ASP A 8 21.63 2.45 -20.59
N ASN A 9 20.61 1.97 -19.84
CA ASN A 9 20.53 2.06 -18.38
C ASN A 9 19.97 0.76 -17.77
N PRO A 10 20.79 -0.30 -17.64
CA PRO A 10 20.33 -1.61 -17.19
C PRO A 10 19.82 -1.61 -15.73
N ASP A 11 20.33 -0.73 -14.88
CA ASP A 11 19.94 -0.63 -13.46
C ASP A 11 18.69 0.24 -13.19
N ALA A 12 18.19 0.93 -14.21
CA ALA A 12 17.05 1.83 -14.07
C ALA A 12 15.69 1.13 -13.92
N GLY A 13 15.65 -0.20 -13.98
CA GLY A 13 14.41 -1.01 -13.95
C GLY A 13 14.05 -1.63 -12.61
N SER A 14 14.85 -1.48 -11.57
CA SER A 14 14.72 -2.22 -10.31
C SER A 14 13.68 -1.63 -9.33
N ASN A 15 13.29 -0.36 -9.48
CA ASN A 15 12.40 0.32 -8.55
C ASN A 15 11.14 0.85 -9.28
N PRO A 16 9.90 0.60 -8.77
CA PRO A 16 8.66 1.14 -9.34
C PRO A 16 8.66 2.66 -9.50
N PHE A 17 9.27 3.38 -8.56
CA PHE A 17 9.43 4.83 -8.60
C PHE A 17 10.32 5.29 -9.77
N SER A 18 11.40 4.58 -10.04
CA SER A 18 12.27 4.87 -11.18
C SER A 18 11.54 4.62 -12.51
N ARG A 19 10.66 3.58 -12.60
CA ARG A 19 9.83 3.32 -13.79
C ARG A 19 8.80 4.41 -14.04
N TRP A 20 8.13 4.90 -12.99
CA TRP A 20 7.19 6.00 -13.11
C TRP A 20 7.90 7.28 -13.53
N ARG A 21 9.02 7.62 -12.90
CA ARG A 21 9.86 8.77 -13.24
C ARG A 21 10.32 8.71 -14.70
N GLN A 22 10.72 7.55 -15.17
CA GLN A 22 11.11 7.32 -16.56
C GLN A 22 9.93 7.52 -17.52
N LYS A 23 8.75 7.00 -17.19
CA LYS A 23 7.53 7.22 -18.00
C LYS A 23 7.19 8.71 -18.10
N GLN A 24 7.33 9.48 -17.04
CA GLN A 24 7.08 10.93 -17.05
C GLN A 24 8.13 11.69 -17.86
N VAL A 25 9.42 11.35 -17.75
CA VAL A 25 10.49 11.97 -18.56
C VAL A 25 10.27 11.66 -20.03
N ILE A 26 10.01 10.41 -20.41
CA ILE A 26 9.74 9.99 -21.78
C ILE A 26 8.48 10.69 -22.32
N LYS A 27 7.43 10.84 -21.52
CA LYS A 27 6.20 11.54 -21.89
C LYS A 27 6.45 13.03 -22.13
N LYS A 28 7.29 13.68 -21.30
CA LYS A 28 7.71 15.09 -21.49
C LYS A 28 8.61 15.26 -22.71
N GLU A 29 9.57 14.36 -22.93
CA GLU A 29 10.45 14.41 -24.10
C GLU A 29 9.68 14.16 -25.41
N TYR A 30 8.72 13.23 -25.39
CA TYR A 30 7.84 12.99 -26.53
C TYR A 30 6.95 14.19 -26.82
N ALA A 31 6.40 14.84 -25.80
CA ALA A 31 5.61 16.06 -25.95
C ALA A 31 6.46 17.22 -26.49
N ALA A 32 7.69 17.37 -26.00
CA ALA A 32 8.65 18.37 -26.48
C ALA A 32 9.11 18.09 -27.91
N ALA A 33 9.38 16.83 -28.26
CA ALA A 33 9.74 16.40 -29.62
C ALA A 33 8.56 16.59 -30.59
N LYS A 34 7.33 16.35 -30.15
CA LYS A 34 6.11 16.59 -30.94
C LYS A 34 5.84 18.09 -31.13
N ALA A 35 6.15 18.92 -30.16
CA ALA A 35 6.02 20.40 -30.27
C ALA A 35 7.18 21.04 -31.04
N GLY A 36 8.41 20.45 -31.03
CA GLY A 36 9.62 20.98 -31.63
C GLY A 36 9.91 20.57 -33.10
N ASN A 37 9.08 19.76 -33.73
CA ASN A 37 9.41 19.11 -34.99
C ASN A 37 9.11 19.96 -36.26
N SER A 38 9.06 21.30 -36.17
CA SER A 38 8.86 22.13 -37.35
C SER A 38 9.98 23.14 -37.69
N THR A 39 11.04 23.32 -36.84
CA THR A 39 11.94 24.46 -37.12
C THR A 39 13.47 24.23 -37.00
N ALA A 40 13.94 23.07 -36.58
CA ALA A 40 15.37 22.92 -36.21
C ALA A 40 16.26 22.13 -37.18
N LYS A 41 15.77 21.66 -38.33
CA LYS A 41 16.57 20.79 -39.22
C LYS A 41 17.16 21.44 -40.48
N THR A 42 17.00 22.77 -40.70
CA THR A 42 17.42 23.39 -41.96
C THR A 42 18.56 24.41 -41.85
N THR A 43 19.06 24.73 -40.66
CA THR A 43 20.02 25.85 -40.51
C THR A 43 21.47 25.44 -40.20
N ALA A 44 21.71 24.22 -39.79
CA ALA A 44 23.08 23.80 -39.35
C ALA A 44 24.02 23.32 -40.48
N ALA A 45 23.50 22.96 -41.64
CA ALA A 45 24.32 22.33 -42.69
C ALA A 45 24.86 23.30 -43.77
N LYS A 46 24.45 24.58 -43.77
CA LYS A 46 24.88 25.59 -44.78
C LYS A 46 25.87 26.65 -44.28
N GLY A 47 26.23 26.62 -43.00
CA GLY A 47 27.07 27.64 -42.33
C GLY A 47 28.59 27.39 -42.39
N ALA A 48 29.04 26.18 -42.65
CA ALA A 48 30.46 25.82 -42.47
C ALA A 48 31.36 26.13 -43.69
N GLU A 49 30.81 26.31 -44.87
CA GLU A 49 31.61 26.42 -46.08
C GLU A 49 31.91 27.87 -46.54
N LYS A 50 31.27 28.87 -45.95
CA LYS A 50 31.50 30.32 -46.24
C LYS A 50 32.38 31.05 -45.23
N ALA A 51 32.81 30.36 -44.16
CA ALA A 51 33.56 31.03 -43.07
C ALA A 51 35.06 31.22 -43.35
N ALA A 52 35.63 30.60 -44.37
CA ALA A 52 37.08 30.65 -44.60
C ALA A 52 37.58 31.79 -45.51
N GLN A 53 36.72 32.51 -46.24
CA GLN A 53 37.14 33.57 -47.14
C GLN A 53 36.83 35.02 -46.69
N GLY A 54 36.13 35.19 -45.56
CA GLY A 54 35.69 36.51 -45.06
C GLY A 54 36.46 37.09 -43.88
N ALA A 55 37.45 36.38 -43.33
CA ALA A 55 38.03 36.70 -42.02
C ALA A 55 38.87 38.03 -41.96
N LYS A 56 39.40 38.52 -43.07
CA LYS A 56 40.21 39.77 -43.09
C LYS A 56 39.37 41.02 -43.17
N THR A 57 38.20 41.02 -43.79
CA THR A 57 37.33 42.17 -43.93
C THR A 57 36.40 42.42 -42.75
N ILE A 58 36.20 41.38 -41.93
CA ILE A 58 35.31 41.47 -40.75
C ILE A 58 36.02 42.17 -39.58
N THR A 59 37.32 41.98 -39.41
CA THR A 59 38.07 42.56 -38.29
C THR A 59 38.16 44.06 -38.40
N GLU A 60 38.36 44.62 -39.61
CA GLU A 60 38.39 46.07 -39.85
C GLU A 60 37.02 46.73 -39.66
N ARG A 61 35.97 46.11 -40.15
CA ARG A 61 34.60 46.63 -39.96
C ARG A 61 34.12 46.55 -38.52
N VAL A 62 34.52 45.52 -37.79
CA VAL A 62 34.16 45.32 -36.35
C VAL A 62 34.87 46.35 -35.49
N THR A 63 36.16 46.66 -35.80
CA THR A 63 36.90 47.70 -35.05
C THR A 63 36.33 49.14 -35.33
N GLU A 64 35.94 49.44 -36.53
CA GLU A 64 35.33 50.70 -36.89
C GLU A 64 33.92 50.85 -36.30
N PHE A 65 33.14 49.78 -36.29
CA PHE A 65 31.82 49.73 -35.62
C PHE A 65 31.93 49.88 -34.10
N CYS A 66 32.93 49.22 -33.47
CA CYS A 66 33.16 49.30 -32.04
C CYS A 66 33.60 50.71 -31.57
N THR A 67 34.37 51.41 -32.36
CA THR A 67 34.82 52.81 -32.03
C THR A 67 33.69 53.79 -32.23
N THR A 68 32.86 53.65 -33.25
CA THR A 68 31.78 54.61 -33.60
C THR A 68 30.55 54.45 -32.71
N HIS A 69 30.28 53.19 -32.20
CA HIS A 69 29.10 52.87 -31.42
C HIS A 69 29.44 52.34 -30.02
N SER A 70 30.56 52.78 -29.42
CA SER A 70 31.02 52.24 -28.10
C SER A 70 29.95 52.29 -27.00
N LYS A 71 29.11 53.31 -26.95
CA LYS A 71 28.02 53.48 -26.00
C LYS A 71 26.89 52.44 -26.24
N ALA A 72 26.56 52.18 -27.51
CA ALA A 72 25.54 51.20 -27.86
C ALA A 72 26.01 49.75 -27.57
N ILE A 73 27.28 49.47 -27.84
CA ILE A 73 27.90 48.17 -27.54
C ILE A 73 27.97 47.93 -26.04
N LEU A 74 28.34 48.94 -25.25
CA LEU A 74 28.34 48.87 -23.81
C LEU A 74 26.91 48.57 -23.27
N LEU A 75 25.91 49.23 -23.84
CA LEU A 75 24.51 49.01 -23.43
C LEU A 75 24.02 47.61 -23.76
N VAL A 76 24.38 47.05 -24.92
CA VAL A 76 24.07 45.65 -25.29
C VAL A 76 24.79 44.66 -24.40
N LEU A 77 26.06 44.91 -24.03
CA LEU A 77 26.82 44.06 -23.10
C LEU A 77 26.20 44.09 -21.70
N VAL A 78 25.85 45.26 -21.19
CA VAL A 78 25.19 45.40 -19.90
C VAL A 78 23.82 44.71 -19.90
N ALA A 79 23.03 44.89 -20.96
CA ALA A 79 21.74 44.24 -21.13
C ALA A 79 21.89 42.72 -21.23
N GLY A 80 22.91 42.21 -21.94
CA GLY A 80 23.23 40.79 -22.04
C GLY A 80 23.68 40.19 -20.70
N LEU A 81 24.47 40.95 -19.93
CA LEU A 81 24.92 40.52 -18.60
C LEU A 81 23.74 40.50 -17.60
N LEU A 82 22.88 41.50 -17.69
CA LEU A 82 21.65 41.57 -16.89
C LEU A 82 20.70 40.43 -17.24
N PHE A 83 20.57 40.11 -18.53
CA PHE A 83 19.79 38.97 -18.99
C PHE A 83 20.37 37.63 -18.50
N MET A 84 21.71 37.47 -18.50
CA MET A 84 22.35 36.26 -17.92
C MET A 84 22.12 36.14 -16.42
N VAL A 85 22.19 37.24 -15.66
CA VAL A 85 21.92 37.25 -14.22
C VAL A 85 20.46 36.90 -13.96
N ILE A 86 19.54 37.48 -14.69
CA ILE A 86 18.09 37.15 -14.58
C ILE A 86 17.85 35.70 -14.97
N SER A 87 18.43 35.23 -16.06
CA SER A 87 18.29 33.82 -16.50
C SER A 87 18.88 32.82 -15.49
N SER A 88 19.97 33.16 -14.81
CA SER A 88 20.54 32.32 -13.74
C SER A 88 19.67 32.27 -12.48
N MET A 89 18.99 33.40 -12.16
CA MET A 89 18.00 33.41 -11.06
C MET A 89 16.77 32.54 -11.38
N PHE A 90 16.27 32.59 -12.62
CA PHE A 90 15.19 31.72 -13.05
C PHE A 90 15.59 30.24 -13.09
N SER A 91 16.84 29.91 -13.44
CA SER A 91 17.35 28.54 -13.42
C SER A 91 17.45 28.01 -12.00
N SER A 92 17.80 28.83 -11.02
CA SER A 92 17.81 28.43 -9.59
C SER A 92 16.40 28.20 -9.04
N CYS A 93 15.43 29.05 -9.44
CA CYS A 93 14.03 28.80 -9.07
C CYS A 93 13.47 27.52 -9.71
N ALA A 94 13.81 27.24 -10.97
CA ALA A 94 13.37 25.99 -11.61
C ALA A 94 13.95 24.74 -10.92
N ALA A 95 15.17 24.81 -10.40
CA ALA A 95 15.77 23.71 -9.62
C ALA A 95 15.07 23.53 -8.25
N LEU A 96 14.66 24.62 -7.61
CA LEU A 96 13.88 24.56 -6.35
C LEU A 96 12.46 24.04 -6.59
N PHE A 97 11.82 24.43 -7.69
CA PHE A 97 10.50 23.88 -8.05
C PHE A 97 10.57 22.42 -8.45
N GLN A 98 11.61 21.96 -9.15
CA GLN A 98 11.78 20.53 -9.46
C GLN A 98 12.16 19.71 -8.23
N GLY A 99 12.94 20.24 -7.31
CA GLY A 99 13.24 19.59 -6.03
C GLY A 99 12.01 19.50 -5.13
N GLY A 100 11.23 20.58 -5.02
CA GLY A 100 10.03 20.62 -4.20
C GLY A 100 8.93 19.66 -4.67
N THR A 101 8.69 19.58 -5.98
CA THR A 101 7.69 18.63 -6.52
C THR A 101 8.09 17.16 -6.35
N GLN A 102 9.40 16.85 -6.36
CA GLN A 102 9.88 15.49 -6.12
C GLN A 102 9.74 15.07 -4.66
N VAL A 103 9.95 15.99 -3.73
CA VAL A 103 9.73 15.74 -2.29
C VAL A 103 8.25 15.53 -2.02
N ILE A 104 7.37 16.39 -2.57
CA ILE A 104 5.91 16.24 -2.42
C ILE A 104 5.41 14.91 -2.99
N LEU A 105 5.85 14.49 -4.17
CA LEU A 105 5.46 13.20 -4.77
C LEU A 105 5.99 12.00 -3.98
N GLY A 106 7.15 12.14 -3.32
CA GLY A 106 7.71 11.09 -2.46
C GLY A 106 6.99 10.94 -1.12
N THR A 107 6.29 11.98 -0.67
CA THR A 107 5.63 12.06 0.64
C THR A 107 4.11 12.03 0.56
N SER A 108 3.51 11.95 -0.65
CA SER A 108 2.07 12.00 -0.87
C SER A 108 1.54 10.69 -1.43
N PHE A 109 0.30 10.35 -1.08
CA PHE A 109 -0.46 9.34 -1.80
C PHE A 109 -0.70 9.85 -3.23
N THR A 110 -0.52 8.97 -4.20
CA THR A 110 -0.51 9.33 -5.63
C THR A 110 -1.77 8.91 -6.37
N ALA A 111 -2.54 7.98 -5.85
CA ALA A 111 -3.83 7.58 -6.40
C ALA A 111 -4.92 8.65 -6.10
N GLU A 112 -6.01 8.62 -6.84
CA GLU A 112 -7.16 9.47 -6.60
C GLU A 112 -7.83 9.14 -5.26
N ASP A 113 -8.44 10.13 -4.61
CA ASP A 113 -9.08 9.96 -3.30
C ASP A 113 -10.14 8.85 -3.31
N GLU A 114 -10.91 8.75 -4.40
CA GLU A 114 -11.94 7.74 -4.59
C GLU A 114 -11.38 6.32 -4.61
N ASP A 115 -10.21 6.12 -5.23
CA ASP A 115 -9.53 4.82 -5.29
C ASP A 115 -8.92 4.44 -3.95
N ILE A 116 -8.34 5.40 -3.22
CA ILE A 116 -7.77 5.20 -1.89
C ILE A 116 -8.86 4.79 -0.90
N ILE A 117 -9.94 5.57 -0.83
CA ILE A 117 -11.09 5.31 0.04
C ILE A 117 -11.80 4.01 -0.38
N GLY A 118 -11.89 3.78 -1.70
CA GLY A 118 -12.48 2.56 -2.25
C GLY A 118 -11.73 1.30 -1.85
N ALA A 119 -10.41 1.32 -1.90
CA ALA A 119 -9.55 0.21 -1.48
C ALA A 119 -9.67 -0.09 0.03
N ASP A 120 -9.73 0.96 0.86
CA ASP A 120 -9.95 0.85 2.30
C ASP A 120 -11.33 0.24 2.61
N ASN A 121 -12.38 0.70 1.93
CA ASN A 121 -13.73 0.15 2.08
C ASN A 121 -13.81 -1.32 1.66
N ASP A 122 -13.09 -1.73 0.62
CA ASP A 122 -13.01 -3.14 0.21
C ASP A 122 -12.30 -3.99 1.26
N TYR A 123 -11.25 -3.47 1.89
CA TYR A 123 -10.57 -4.16 2.99
C TYR A 123 -11.49 -4.31 4.20
N LYS A 124 -12.20 -3.25 4.60
CA LYS A 124 -13.24 -3.27 5.63
C LYS A 124 -14.36 -4.27 5.33
N ALA A 125 -14.70 -4.44 4.06
CA ALA A 125 -15.68 -5.44 3.64
C ALA A 125 -15.19 -6.89 3.87
N LEU A 126 -13.89 -7.18 3.64
CA LEU A 126 -13.27 -8.46 3.97
C LEU A 126 -13.29 -8.71 5.48
N GLU A 127 -12.98 -7.68 6.28
CA GLU A 127 -13.04 -7.74 7.75
C GLU A 127 -14.48 -7.98 8.24
N ALA A 128 -15.46 -7.32 7.65
CA ALA A 128 -16.87 -7.54 7.96
C ALA A 128 -17.32 -8.97 7.60
N ALA A 129 -16.83 -9.52 6.50
CA ALA A 129 -17.09 -10.91 6.11
C ALA A 129 -16.50 -11.90 7.13
N LEU A 130 -15.29 -11.65 7.64
CA LEU A 130 -14.66 -12.46 8.68
C LEU A 130 -15.45 -12.40 10.00
N ARG A 131 -15.88 -11.20 10.44
CA ARG A 131 -16.76 -11.04 11.61
C ARG A 131 -18.06 -11.85 11.44
N ASN A 132 -18.67 -11.77 10.27
CA ASN A 132 -19.88 -12.54 9.97
C ASN A 132 -19.62 -14.05 9.96
N GLN A 133 -18.47 -14.51 9.48
CA GLN A 133 -18.07 -15.91 9.53
C GLN A 133 -17.97 -16.39 10.98
N ILE A 134 -17.29 -15.65 11.84
CA ILE A 134 -17.12 -15.96 13.26
C ILE A 134 -18.48 -16.00 13.98
N ASN A 135 -19.33 -14.99 13.76
CA ASN A 135 -20.67 -14.92 14.35
C ASN A 135 -21.60 -16.07 13.94
N ASN A 136 -21.28 -16.75 12.84
CA ASN A 136 -22.07 -17.88 12.35
C ASN A 136 -21.46 -19.25 12.66
N ILE A 137 -20.35 -19.32 13.40
CA ILE A 137 -19.65 -20.59 13.68
C ILE A 137 -20.56 -21.63 14.34
N GLU A 138 -21.29 -21.26 15.37
CA GLU A 138 -22.21 -22.16 16.07
C GLU A 138 -23.28 -22.78 15.15
N ARG A 139 -23.70 -22.03 14.13
CA ARG A 139 -24.66 -22.48 13.13
C ARG A 139 -24.01 -23.37 12.05
N THR A 140 -22.80 -23.03 11.63
CA THR A 140 -22.09 -23.73 10.54
C THR A 140 -21.31 -24.96 11.02
N HIS A 141 -20.94 -24.97 12.30
CA HIS A 141 -20.23 -26.05 12.99
C HIS A 141 -21.06 -26.48 14.21
N SER A 142 -22.30 -26.91 13.97
CA SER A 142 -23.21 -27.36 15.04
C SER A 142 -22.81 -28.75 15.55
N GLY A 143 -23.17 -29.03 16.80
CA GLY A 143 -22.99 -30.36 17.41
C GLY A 143 -21.92 -30.42 18.49
N TYR A 144 -21.38 -29.29 18.88
CA TYR A 144 -20.53 -29.14 20.06
C TYR A 144 -21.37 -28.75 21.27
N ASP A 145 -20.95 -29.20 22.44
CA ASP A 145 -21.58 -28.87 23.71
C ASP A 145 -21.18 -27.48 24.21
N GLU A 146 -19.95 -27.02 23.81
CA GLU A 146 -19.40 -25.75 24.21
C GLU A 146 -18.59 -25.13 23.06
N TYR A 147 -18.64 -23.78 22.94
CA TYR A 147 -17.82 -22.99 22.02
C TYR A 147 -16.97 -22.03 22.83
N ARG A 148 -15.65 -22.09 22.68
CA ARG A 148 -14.68 -21.23 23.37
C ARG A 148 -14.04 -20.30 22.38
N TYR A 149 -14.18 -19.00 22.62
CA TYR A 149 -13.68 -17.93 21.72
C TYR A 149 -12.45 -17.25 22.33
N ASP A 150 -11.35 -17.18 21.54
CA ASP A 150 -10.13 -16.40 21.79
C ASP A 150 -9.88 -15.57 20.54
N LEU A 151 -10.37 -14.32 20.51
CA LEU A 151 -10.45 -13.50 19.32
C LEU A 151 -9.68 -12.20 19.49
N ASP A 152 -8.68 -12.00 18.64
CA ASP A 152 -8.07 -10.69 18.45
C ASP A 152 -9.04 -9.72 17.76
N GLU A 153 -8.79 -8.42 17.89
CA GLU A 153 -9.58 -7.39 17.22
C GLU A 153 -9.44 -7.49 15.69
N ILE A 154 -10.56 -7.29 15.00
CA ILE A 154 -10.58 -7.25 13.52
C ILE A 154 -10.57 -5.78 13.10
N ASN A 155 -9.40 -5.25 12.82
CA ASN A 155 -9.20 -3.88 12.37
C ASN A 155 -7.87 -3.74 11.63
N HIS A 156 -7.71 -2.64 10.89
CA HIS A 156 -6.45 -2.24 10.30
C HIS A 156 -6.31 -0.72 10.33
N ASN A 157 -5.10 -0.22 10.14
CA ASN A 157 -4.86 1.20 9.95
C ASN A 157 -4.96 1.54 8.45
N PRO A 158 -5.92 2.38 8.02
CA PRO A 158 -6.11 2.71 6.61
C PRO A 158 -4.92 3.46 6.00
N TYR A 159 -4.14 4.21 6.79
CA TYR A 159 -2.92 4.85 6.31
C TYR A 159 -1.81 3.84 6.01
N GLU A 160 -1.71 2.73 6.76
CA GLU A 160 -0.78 1.65 6.45
C GLU A 160 -1.12 0.99 5.13
N LEU A 161 -2.42 0.75 4.88
CA LEU A 161 -2.90 0.19 3.62
C LEU A 161 -2.60 1.12 2.45
N ALA A 162 -3.00 2.39 2.53
CA ALA A 162 -2.79 3.39 1.50
C ALA A 162 -1.29 3.63 1.20
N ALA A 163 -0.45 3.68 2.24
CA ALA A 163 0.99 3.83 2.08
C ALA A 163 1.61 2.64 1.35
N TYR A 164 1.23 1.42 1.71
CA TYR A 164 1.71 0.21 1.04
C TYR A 164 1.29 0.16 -0.43
N LEU A 165 0.01 0.42 -0.72
CA LEU A 165 -0.50 0.42 -2.09
C LEU A 165 0.19 1.50 -2.93
N THR A 166 0.41 2.71 -2.37
CA THR A 166 1.16 3.78 -3.03
C THR A 166 2.60 3.35 -3.34
N VAL A 167 3.27 2.66 -2.43
CA VAL A 167 4.64 2.18 -2.66
C VAL A 167 4.71 1.12 -3.75
N LYS A 168 3.72 0.23 -3.81
CA LYS A 168 3.70 -0.90 -4.75
C LYS A 168 3.20 -0.54 -6.14
N PHE A 169 2.19 0.30 -6.25
CA PHE A 169 1.47 0.54 -7.50
C PHE A 169 1.56 1.98 -7.98
N GLU A 170 2.00 2.91 -7.13
CA GLU A 170 2.00 4.35 -7.39
C GLU A 170 0.56 4.89 -7.56
N ASP A 171 0.22 5.31 -8.77
CA ASP A 171 -1.11 5.76 -9.18
C ASP A 171 -1.95 4.52 -9.54
N TYR A 172 -2.71 4.01 -8.58
CA TYR A 172 -3.50 2.80 -8.74
C TYR A 172 -4.99 3.09 -8.80
N THR A 173 -5.72 2.19 -9.43
CA THR A 173 -7.17 2.12 -9.34
C THR A 173 -7.61 1.06 -8.33
N ARG A 174 -8.83 1.22 -7.81
CA ARG A 174 -9.45 0.26 -6.88
C ARG A 174 -9.46 -1.18 -7.42
N GLU A 175 -9.70 -1.34 -8.74
CA GLU A 175 -9.75 -2.66 -9.40
C GLU A 175 -8.38 -3.33 -9.45
N GLU A 176 -7.32 -2.57 -9.69
CA GLU A 176 -5.96 -3.12 -9.83
C GLU A 176 -5.43 -3.71 -8.53
N VAL A 177 -5.89 -3.23 -7.39
CA VAL A 177 -5.35 -3.63 -6.08
C VAL A 177 -6.10 -4.78 -5.41
N GLN A 178 -7.23 -5.24 -5.97
CA GLN A 178 -8.10 -6.25 -5.36
C GLN A 178 -7.39 -7.55 -4.94
N SER A 179 -6.49 -8.05 -5.78
CA SER A 179 -5.71 -9.25 -5.46
C SER A 179 -4.74 -9.03 -4.31
N THR A 180 -4.19 -7.82 -4.22
CA THR A 180 -3.28 -7.42 -3.15
C THR A 180 -4.01 -7.24 -1.82
N LEU A 181 -5.21 -6.65 -1.84
CA LEU A 181 -6.05 -6.52 -0.64
C LEU A 181 -6.36 -7.89 -0.04
N ARG A 182 -6.77 -8.86 -0.87
CA ARG A 182 -7.03 -10.23 -0.41
C ARG A 182 -5.78 -10.89 0.14
N TRP A 183 -4.65 -10.76 -0.55
CA TRP A 183 -3.38 -11.34 -0.08
C TRP A 183 -2.97 -10.75 1.28
N LEU A 184 -3.05 -9.42 1.46
CA LEU A 184 -2.76 -8.77 2.73
C LEU A 184 -3.68 -9.28 3.83
N PHE A 185 -4.97 -9.37 3.55
CA PHE A 185 -5.99 -9.87 4.47
C PHE A 185 -5.70 -11.32 4.91
N ASP A 186 -5.40 -12.21 3.96
CA ASP A 186 -5.07 -13.61 4.24
C ASP A 186 -3.76 -13.77 5.04
N GLN A 187 -2.83 -12.80 4.91
CA GLN A 187 -1.62 -12.79 5.72
C GLN A 187 -1.84 -12.20 7.12
N GLN A 188 -2.75 -11.24 7.25
CA GLN A 188 -3.02 -10.54 8.51
C GLN A 188 -3.85 -11.39 9.47
N TYR A 189 -4.91 -12.04 8.97
CA TYR A 189 -5.86 -12.77 9.79
C TYR A 189 -5.72 -14.27 9.62
N GLU A 190 -5.78 -14.98 10.75
CA GLU A 190 -5.77 -16.45 10.78
C GLU A 190 -6.86 -16.93 11.73
N LEU A 191 -7.92 -17.54 11.17
CA LEU A 191 -9.00 -18.15 11.93
C LEU A 191 -8.72 -19.65 12.11
N ILE A 192 -8.55 -20.07 13.35
CA ILE A 192 -8.19 -21.45 13.72
C ILE A 192 -9.36 -22.06 14.49
N LEU A 193 -9.85 -23.20 14.01
CA LEU A 193 -10.85 -24.00 14.69
C LEU A 193 -10.22 -25.31 15.18
N THR A 194 -10.32 -25.58 16.47
CA THR A 194 -9.75 -26.79 17.07
C THR A 194 -10.78 -27.51 17.91
N GLU A 195 -11.00 -28.78 17.59
CA GLU A 195 -11.89 -29.67 18.37
C GLU A 195 -11.16 -30.20 19.61
N GLU A 196 -11.85 -30.22 20.73
CA GLU A 196 -11.39 -30.79 22.00
C GLU A 196 -12.49 -31.66 22.56
N VAL A 197 -12.13 -32.83 23.11
CA VAL A 197 -13.06 -33.74 23.76
C VAL A 197 -12.62 -33.92 25.20
N GLU A 198 -13.49 -33.56 26.12
CA GLU A 198 -13.33 -33.79 27.55
C GLU A 198 -14.20 -34.99 27.99
N ILE A 199 -13.67 -35.87 28.81
CA ILE A 199 -14.49 -36.90 29.49
C ILE A 199 -15.04 -36.26 30.76
N ARG A 200 -16.35 -36.14 30.84
CA ARG A 200 -17.07 -35.62 32.02
C ARG A 200 -17.94 -36.70 32.65
N THR A 201 -18.25 -36.55 33.93
CA THR A 201 -19.16 -37.42 34.66
C THR A 201 -20.48 -36.71 34.90
N ARG A 202 -21.57 -37.45 34.84
CA ARG A 202 -22.89 -37.02 35.26
C ARG A 202 -23.55 -38.11 36.12
N THR A 203 -24.39 -37.71 37.07
CA THR A 203 -25.20 -38.61 37.86
C THR A 203 -26.46 -38.92 37.08
N GLU A 204 -26.73 -40.22 36.90
CA GLU A 204 -27.98 -40.72 36.33
C GLU A 204 -28.73 -41.50 37.40
N THR A 205 -30.02 -41.23 37.58
CA THR A 205 -30.90 -42.02 38.40
C THR A 205 -31.37 -43.25 37.61
N ARG A 206 -31.16 -44.45 38.14
CA ARG A 206 -31.59 -45.70 37.55
C ARG A 206 -32.55 -46.42 38.50
N THR A 207 -33.53 -47.09 37.93
CA THR A 207 -34.49 -47.93 38.69
C THR A 207 -33.98 -49.34 38.73
N GLY A 208 -33.89 -49.90 39.96
CA GLY A 208 -33.61 -51.28 40.21
C GLY A 208 -34.85 -51.96 40.77
N THR A 209 -34.89 -53.29 40.68
CA THR A 209 -35.95 -54.07 41.30
C THR A 209 -35.33 -55.01 42.33
N SER A 210 -35.89 -55.05 43.55
CA SER A 210 -35.53 -55.97 44.61
C SER A 210 -36.66 -56.93 44.82
N THR A 211 -36.34 -58.19 44.76
CA THR A 211 -37.33 -59.26 44.97
C THR A 211 -37.05 -59.96 46.32
N SER A 212 -38.03 -59.91 47.19
CA SER A 212 -37.99 -60.56 48.51
C SER A 212 -39.05 -61.70 48.56
N THR A 213 -38.64 -62.88 48.98
CA THR A 213 -39.59 -63.97 49.18
C THR A 213 -39.74 -64.19 50.65
N ASP A 214 -40.97 -64.13 51.16
CA ASP A 214 -41.29 -64.44 52.53
C ASP A 214 -41.06 -65.95 52.79
N PRO A 215 -40.17 -66.34 53.76
CA PRO A 215 -39.82 -67.74 54.02
C PRO A 215 -40.94 -68.50 54.66
N GLU A 216 -41.96 -67.86 55.24
CA GLU A 216 -43.09 -68.54 55.90
C GLU A 216 -44.29 -68.76 54.96
N THR A 217 -44.55 -67.78 54.06
CA THR A 217 -45.72 -67.85 53.18
C THR A 217 -45.34 -68.24 51.73
N GLY A 218 -44.06 -68.11 51.34
CA GLY A 218 -43.60 -68.34 49.97
C GLY A 218 -44.01 -67.23 48.98
N GLU A 219 -44.60 -66.13 49.45
CA GLU A 219 -45.00 -65.00 48.60
C GLU A 219 -43.76 -64.16 48.21
N THR A 220 -43.69 -63.81 46.93
CA THR A 220 -42.63 -63.01 46.37
C THR A 220 -43.14 -61.62 46.16
N THR A 221 -42.52 -60.65 46.84
CA THR A 221 -42.79 -59.18 46.64
C THR A 221 -41.66 -58.57 45.85
N THR A 222 -41.97 -57.85 44.82
CA THR A 222 -41.00 -57.07 44.01
C THR A 222 -41.19 -55.58 44.33
N GLU A 223 -40.15 -54.94 44.84
CA GLU A 223 -40.11 -53.53 45.11
C GLU A 223 -39.16 -52.84 44.11
N GLU A 224 -39.59 -51.71 43.56
CA GLU A 224 -38.73 -50.84 42.74
C GLU A 224 -38.05 -49.85 43.66
N TYR A 225 -36.75 -49.64 43.44
CA TYR A 225 -35.98 -48.64 44.13
C TYR A 225 -35.13 -47.84 43.15
N GLU A 226 -34.91 -46.55 43.40
CA GLU A 226 -34.05 -45.70 42.62
C GLU A 226 -32.67 -45.68 43.25
N TYR A 227 -31.64 -45.68 42.40
CA TYR A 227 -30.26 -45.51 42.81
C TYR A 227 -29.52 -44.63 41.80
N GLU A 228 -28.55 -43.89 42.28
CA GLU A 228 -27.72 -43.00 41.48
C GLU A 228 -26.45 -43.72 41.04
N VAL A 229 -26.07 -43.52 39.76
CA VAL A 229 -24.80 -43.96 39.17
C VAL A 229 -24.12 -42.84 38.49
N GLU A 230 -22.81 -42.73 38.67
CA GLU A 230 -21.97 -41.82 37.88
C GLU A 230 -21.71 -42.49 36.53
N VAL A 231 -21.98 -41.74 35.47
CA VAL A 231 -21.76 -42.19 34.09
C VAL A 231 -20.80 -41.20 33.40
N GLU A 232 -19.75 -41.73 32.82
CA GLU A 232 -18.86 -40.95 31.97
C GLU A 232 -19.50 -40.67 30.60
N TYR A 233 -19.30 -39.48 30.08
CA TYR A 233 -19.73 -39.11 28.73
C TYR A 233 -18.73 -38.18 28.10
N GLU A 234 -18.67 -38.18 26.75
CA GLU A 234 -17.85 -37.29 25.95
C GLU A 234 -18.52 -35.91 25.87
N TYR A 235 -17.75 -34.89 26.15
CA TYR A 235 -18.15 -33.46 26.06
C TYR A 235 -17.32 -32.78 24.99
N TYR A 236 -17.98 -32.40 23.91
CA TYR A 236 -17.34 -31.84 22.70
C TYR A 236 -17.23 -30.32 22.78
N ILE A 237 -16.03 -29.80 22.57
CA ILE A 237 -15.72 -28.37 22.64
C ILE A 237 -15.13 -27.97 21.32
N LEU A 238 -15.62 -26.83 20.75
CA LEU A 238 -14.98 -26.16 19.64
C LEU A 238 -14.26 -24.90 20.12
N ASN A 239 -12.93 -24.92 20.06
CA ASN A 239 -12.09 -23.77 20.32
C ASN A 239 -11.98 -22.94 19.03
N VAL A 240 -12.39 -21.67 19.09
CA VAL A 240 -12.38 -20.71 18.00
C VAL A 240 -11.34 -19.66 18.32
N LYS A 241 -10.25 -19.65 17.58
CA LYS A 241 -9.18 -18.67 17.77
C LYS A 241 -9.01 -17.83 16.52
N LEU A 242 -9.01 -16.50 16.70
CA LEU A 242 -8.62 -15.53 15.66
C LEU A 242 -7.31 -14.88 16.06
N VAL A 243 -6.35 -14.89 15.16
CA VAL A 243 -5.09 -14.18 15.29
C VAL A 243 -5.05 -13.04 14.30
N ASN A 244 -4.85 -11.80 14.77
CA ASN A 244 -4.53 -10.64 13.97
C ASN A 244 -3.04 -10.33 14.12
N LYS A 245 -2.26 -10.57 13.07
CA LYS A 245 -0.80 -10.35 13.05
C LYS A 245 -0.44 -8.86 12.95
N GLY A 246 -1.40 -8.00 12.65
CA GLY A 246 -1.23 -6.58 12.37
C GLY A 246 -0.73 -6.30 10.95
N LEU A 247 -1.39 -5.33 10.27
CA LEU A 247 -1.10 -5.01 8.86
C LEU A 247 0.34 -4.52 8.67
N ASN A 248 0.84 -3.66 9.56
CA ASN A 248 2.22 -3.15 9.50
C ASN A 248 3.26 -4.29 9.54
N ARG A 249 3.03 -5.32 10.38
CA ARG A 249 3.92 -6.48 10.45
C ARG A 249 3.90 -7.29 9.16
N VAL A 250 2.73 -7.48 8.57
CA VAL A 250 2.57 -8.16 7.27
C VAL A 250 3.31 -7.38 6.18
N ILE A 251 3.14 -6.07 6.13
CA ILE A 251 3.84 -5.19 5.20
C ILE A 251 5.36 -5.29 5.40
N GLY A 252 5.83 -5.28 6.65
CA GLY A 252 7.26 -5.44 6.96
C GLY A 252 7.88 -6.74 6.44
N SER A 253 7.08 -7.80 6.29
CA SER A 253 7.49 -9.10 5.73
C SER A 253 7.12 -9.32 4.26
N SER A 254 6.53 -8.33 3.59
CA SER A 254 6.03 -8.45 2.22
C SER A 254 7.10 -8.44 1.12
N GLY A 255 8.37 -8.30 1.51
CA GLY A 255 9.51 -8.24 0.57
C GLY A 255 9.68 -6.88 -0.09
N LEU A 256 9.28 -5.78 0.58
CA LEU A 256 9.66 -4.44 0.18
C LEU A 256 11.18 -4.29 0.22
N THR A 257 11.74 -3.61 -0.77
CA THR A 257 13.14 -3.18 -0.74
C THR A 257 13.36 -2.14 0.37
N GLU A 258 14.62 -1.87 0.72
CA GLU A 258 14.97 -0.87 1.74
C GLU A 258 14.42 0.52 1.36
N ASP A 259 14.56 0.94 0.11
CA ASP A 259 14.05 2.21 -0.41
C ASP A 259 12.50 2.27 -0.38
N GLU A 260 11.82 1.17 -0.72
CA GLU A 260 10.37 1.05 -0.64
C GLU A 260 9.88 1.13 0.80
N MET A 261 10.59 0.49 1.72
CA MET A 261 10.26 0.52 3.15
C MET A 261 10.49 1.92 3.75
N GLU A 262 11.55 2.62 3.34
CA GLU A 262 11.79 4.00 3.77
C GLU A 262 10.66 4.92 3.26
N ARG A 263 10.27 4.77 2.00
CA ARG A 263 9.14 5.52 1.43
C ARG A 263 7.83 5.22 2.14
N TYR A 264 7.57 3.96 2.47
CA TYR A 264 6.41 3.56 3.26
C TYR A 264 6.35 4.31 4.60
N ARG A 265 7.47 4.36 5.33
CA ARG A 265 7.55 5.08 6.61
C ARG A 265 7.32 6.58 6.45
N ILE A 266 7.89 7.19 5.41
CA ILE A 266 7.69 8.61 5.10
C ILE A 266 6.20 8.90 4.82
N LEU A 267 5.53 8.05 4.04
CA LEU A 267 4.10 8.19 3.76
C LEU A 267 3.26 8.09 5.03
N LEU A 268 3.61 7.21 5.94
CA LEU A 268 2.95 7.14 7.26
C LEU A 268 3.15 8.41 8.08
N GLN A 269 4.40 8.89 8.21
CA GLN A 269 4.73 10.11 8.97
C GLN A 269 4.02 11.35 8.43
N THR A 270 3.79 11.42 7.13
CA THR A 270 3.14 12.55 6.46
C THR A 270 1.64 12.33 6.27
N SER A 271 1.10 11.16 6.64
CA SER A 271 -0.26 10.72 6.28
C SER A 271 -0.53 10.89 4.77
N GLY A 272 0.52 10.67 3.95
CA GLY A 272 0.47 10.88 2.50
C GLY A 272 0.06 12.30 2.10
N ASN A 273 0.31 13.32 2.94
CA ASN A 273 -0.15 14.70 2.81
C ASN A 273 -1.69 14.84 2.64
N ARG A 274 -2.44 13.88 3.17
CA ARG A 274 -3.91 13.84 3.17
C ARG A 274 -4.40 13.35 4.56
N PRO A 275 -4.17 14.11 5.64
CA PRO A 275 -4.44 13.67 7.01
C PRO A 275 -5.92 13.42 7.31
N ASP A 276 -6.82 13.98 6.51
CA ASP A 276 -8.26 13.87 6.72
C ASP A 276 -8.95 12.93 5.73
N ILE A 277 -8.19 12.20 4.89
CA ILE A 277 -8.77 11.37 3.81
C ILE A 277 -9.68 10.26 4.33
N PHE A 278 -9.39 9.72 5.52
CA PHE A 278 -10.19 8.66 6.16
C PHE A 278 -11.15 9.20 7.23
N GLY A 279 -11.25 10.54 7.38
CA GLY A 279 -12.17 11.19 8.32
C GLY A 279 -11.89 10.81 9.77
N ASP A 280 -12.98 10.52 10.52
CA ASP A 280 -12.93 10.16 11.94
C ASP A 280 -12.67 8.65 12.17
N ASP A 281 -11.98 7.96 11.28
CA ASP A 281 -11.66 6.56 11.46
C ASP A 281 -10.78 6.36 12.71
N ILE A 282 -11.30 5.67 13.71
CA ILE A 282 -10.63 5.47 15.02
C ILE A 282 -9.34 4.63 14.88
N TYR A 283 -9.19 3.88 13.82
CA TYR A 283 -8.01 3.07 13.53
C TYR A 283 -6.97 3.80 12.68
N ALA A 284 -7.33 4.96 12.14
CA ALA A 284 -6.41 5.86 11.45
C ALA A 284 -5.51 6.60 12.47
N VAL A 285 -4.91 5.87 13.40
CA VAL A 285 -4.00 6.47 14.37
C VAL A 285 -2.65 6.70 13.71
N THR A 286 -2.28 7.97 13.54
CA THR A 286 -0.90 8.35 13.23
C THR A 286 -0.07 8.06 14.47
N GLY A 287 0.41 6.83 14.61
CA GLY A 287 1.32 6.45 15.71
C GLY A 287 2.72 7.02 15.45
N GLU A 288 3.49 7.21 16.50
CA GLU A 288 4.94 7.35 16.40
C GLU A 288 5.49 6.00 15.88
N TYR A 289 5.90 5.97 14.62
CA TYR A 289 6.52 4.81 13.97
C TYR A 289 8.04 4.86 14.08
#